data_759ff07864e1cf14bc8aec70a5c269ba
#
_entry.id   759ff07864e1cf14bc8aec70a5c269ba
#
_cell.length_a   1.000
_cell.length_b   1.000
_cell.length_c   1.000
_cell.angle_alpha   90.00
_cell.angle_beta   90.00
_cell.angle_gamma   90.00
#
_symmetry.space_group_name_H-M   'P 1'
#
loop_
_entity.id
_entity.type
_entity.pdbx_description
1 polymer ?
#
loop_
_entity_poly.entity_id
_entity_poly.type
_entity_poly.pdbx_seq_one_letter_code
_entity_poly.pdbx_strand_id
1 'polypeptide(L)'
;VIIGAGVAGIAMAHQLKRDGFTNFTMVEQAADIGGVWRDNTYPGAACDVPSALYSLSDKPNTRWSRRYAEQPEILQYLRRLVLADGMDLHLRTRTEVVEMTFDEQAGRWRLVTGSSETIWCDVVISAVGQLSRPHTPNIAGEDTFEGPRFHSARWDHSVSLRGKEVAVIGTGASAIQFVPRIAHEAQRVTLYQRTAPWILPKWDSRYGRLHQQLIKVLPLWLRLERFAVWLIFEVLAVTLVDAKPLSRILGAVARYHLHRQVADPMLRRQLTPSDAPGCKRVLFSNDYYPAIANGEVSLVTNAVAKLCDKGVVTDDGVLHRADVVIYGTGFRATDFLAPMRVRGWGGVTLDEVWGTQAHAYLGITVPMFPNLFLLYGPNTNVGSGSIIYMIESQVRYVGALIKILASDPGRTVDVRPDIEQSYNTRLSRRLRRSVWALCASWYTTSSGAIPTNWPGPTFANHAVTIIYSGTLNAFS
;
A
#
# COMPACT_ATOMS: atom_id res chain seq x y z
N VAL A 1 -3.33 19.98 10.37
CA VAL A 1 -2.47 18.85 10.82
C VAL A 1 -2.48 17.75 9.77
N ILE A 2 -1.31 17.18 9.48
CA ILE A 2 -1.14 15.99 8.63
C ILE A 2 -0.82 14.80 9.53
N ILE A 3 -1.62 13.73 9.50
CA ILE A 3 -1.42 12.52 10.31
C ILE A 3 -0.73 11.46 9.46
N GLY A 4 0.51 11.14 9.80
CA GLY A 4 1.38 10.20 9.12
C GLY A 4 2.45 10.87 8.24
N ALA A 5 3.69 10.44 8.39
CA ALA A 5 4.86 10.92 7.63
C ALA A 5 5.41 9.85 6.66
N GLY A 6 4.50 9.10 6.03
CA GLY A 6 4.76 8.26 4.86
C GLY A 6 4.79 9.09 3.57
N VAL A 7 4.79 8.41 2.42
CA VAL A 7 4.82 9.08 1.08
C VAL A 7 3.70 10.11 0.94
N ALA A 8 2.48 9.79 1.37
CA ALA A 8 1.32 10.67 1.23
C ALA A 8 1.44 11.93 2.09
N GLY A 9 1.84 11.79 3.35
CA GLY A 9 2.03 12.94 4.25
C GLY A 9 3.17 13.85 3.80
N ILE A 10 4.29 13.26 3.35
CA ILE A 10 5.42 14.01 2.79
C ILE A 10 5.01 14.76 1.52
N ALA A 11 4.25 14.12 0.62
CA ALA A 11 3.75 14.75 -0.59
C ALA A 11 2.80 15.93 -0.27
N MET A 12 1.95 15.79 0.75
CA MET A 12 1.06 16.86 1.18
C MET A 12 1.82 18.03 1.81
N ALA A 13 2.77 17.75 2.68
CA ALA A 13 3.61 18.78 3.30
C ALA A 13 4.41 19.55 2.23
N HIS A 14 4.96 18.83 1.24
CA HIS A 14 5.62 19.42 0.08
C HIS A 14 4.67 20.36 -0.70
N GLN A 15 3.44 19.93 -0.96
CA GLN A 15 2.44 20.75 -1.64
C GLN A 15 2.08 22.01 -0.85
N LEU A 16 1.85 21.87 0.45
CA LEU A 16 1.54 23.02 1.33
C LEU A 16 2.67 24.07 1.32
N LYS A 17 3.92 23.62 1.39
CA LYS A 17 5.08 24.55 1.27
C LYS A 17 5.14 25.22 -0.09
N ARG A 18 4.89 24.51 -1.17
CA ARG A 18 4.81 25.08 -2.53
C ARG A 18 3.69 26.13 -2.65
N ASP A 19 2.59 25.91 -1.96
CA ASP A 19 1.45 26.80 -1.93
C ASP A 19 1.62 27.99 -0.96
N GLY A 20 2.77 28.07 -0.27
CA GLY A 20 3.12 29.16 0.65
C GLY A 20 2.63 28.98 2.09
N PHE A 21 2.06 27.82 2.43
CA PHE A 21 1.62 27.55 3.79
C PHE A 21 2.80 27.14 4.69
N THR A 22 2.91 27.77 5.85
CA THR A 22 3.92 27.48 6.88
C THR A 22 3.31 27.02 8.19
N ASN A 23 2.02 27.27 8.39
CA ASN A 23 1.29 26.89 9.61
C ASN A 23 0.67 25.49 9.47
N PHE A 24 1.52 24.46 9.44
CA PHE A 24 1.08 23.08 9.49
C PHE A 24 2.03 22.24 10.34
N THR A 25 1.54 21.12 10.84
CA THR A 25 2.33 20.12 11.57
C THR A 25 2.06 18.75 11.00
N MET A 26 3.11 17.97 10.75
CA MET A 26 3.03 16.52 10.51
C MET A 26 3.22 15.79 11.82
N VAL A 27 2.34 14.84 12.14
CA VAL A 27 2.48 13.95 13.29
C VAL A 27 2.69 12.53 12.82
N GLU A 28 3.69 11.85 13.38
CA GLU A 28 4.05 10.46 13.04
C GLU A 28 4.16 9.64 14.33
N GLN A 29 3.46 8.50 14.37
CA GLN A 29 3.48 7.62 15.54
C GLN A 29 4.85 7.00 15.82
N ALA A 30 5.62 6.73 14.79
CA ALA A 30 6.94 6.15 14.94
C ALA A 30 8.03 7.20 15.19
N ALA A 31 9.24 6.72 15.45
CA ALA A 31 10.40 7.57 15.73
C ALA A 31 11.00 8.25 14.49
N ASP A 32 10.59 7.84 13.28
CA ASP A 32 11.15 8.33 12.01
C ASP A 32 10.08 8.32 10.92
N ILE A 33 10.35 9.05 9.85
CA ILE A 33 9.51 9.14 8.65
C ILE A 33 9.59 7.87 7.78
N GLY A 34 8.75 7.78 6.76
CA GLY A 34 8.88 6.82 5.66
C GLY A 34 7.74 5.80 5.58
N GLY A 35 6.92 5.64 6.63
CA GLY A 35 5.79 4.72 6.64
C GLY A 35 6.19 3.30 6.23
N VAL A 36 5.55 2.72 5.23
CA VAL A 36 5.85 1.35 4.76
C VAL A 36 7.30 1.13 4.35
N TRP A 37 8.02 2.16 3.90
CA TRP A 37 9.43 2.08 3.53
C TRP A 37 10.37 2.16 4.73
N ARG A 38 9.92 2.63 5.89
CA ARG A 38 10.59 2.48 7.18
C ARG A 38 10.35 1.09 7.75
N ASP A 39 9.11 0.59 7.68
CA ASP A 39 8.66 -0.59 8.41
C ASP A 39 9.03 -1.90 7.73
N ASN A 40 9.01 -1.96 6.40
CA ASN A 40 9.27 -3.18 5.64
C ASN A 40 10.77 -3.34 5.35
N THR A 41 11.51 -3.85 6.32
CA THR A 41 12.97 -4.02 6.26
C THR A 41 13.40 -5.47 6.02
N TYR A 42 12.50 -6.35 5.62
CA TYR A 42 12.81 -7.74 5.31
C TYR A 42 13.83 -7.87 4.17
N PRO A 43 14.63 -8.94 4.13
CA PRO A 43 15.64 -9.14 3.08
C PRO A 43 15.03 -9.11 1.67
N GLY A 44 15.58 -8.29 0.79
CA GLY A 44 15.11 -8.15 -0.58
C GLY A 44 13.88 -7.24 -0.75
N ALA A 45 13.47 -6.49 0.28
CA ALA A 45 12.38 -5.53 0.19
C ALA A 45 12.66 -4.49 -0.92
N ALA A 46 11.80 -4.44 -1.92
CA ALA A 46 11.94 -3.56 -3.06
C ALA A 46 10.57 -3.15 -3.63
N CYS A 47 10.55 -2.06 -4.38
CA CYS A 47 9.36 -1.67 -5.12
C CYS A 47 9.07 -2.63 -6.27
N ASP A 48 7.80 -2.85 -6.57
CA ASP A 48 7.31 -3.60 -7.74
C ASP A 48 6.89 -2.67 -8.90
N VAL A 49 7.10 -1.37 -8.74
CA VAL A 49 6.95 -0.35 -9.78
C VAL A 49 8.33 0.17 -10.18
N PRO A 50 8.60 0.38 -11.49
CA PRO A 50 9.88 0.93 -11.93
C PRO A 50 10.21 2.26 -11.25
N SER A 51 11.46 2.40 -10.82
CA SER A 51 11.97 3.53 -10.03
C SER A 51 11.74 4.88 -10.67
N ALA A 52 11.82 4.95 -12.00
CA ALA A 52 11.54 6.19 -12.75
C ALA A 52 10.15 6.77 -12.42
N LEU A 53 9.15 5.92 -12.16
CA LEU A 53 7.79 6.34 -11.81
C LEU A 53 7.57 6.46 -10.29
N TYR A 54 8.50 5.95 -9.46
CA TYR A 54 8.31 5.88 -8.01
C TYR A 54 9.01 7.04 -7.26
N SER A 55 8.72 8.26 -7.68
CA SER A 55 9.12 9.53 -7.05
C SER A 55 8.10 10.61 -7.37
N LEU A 56 8.07 11.70 -6.60
CA LEU A 56 7.22 12.86 -6.92
C LEU A 56 7.60 13.43 -8.29
N SER A 57 6.60 13.90 -9.03
CA SER A 57 6.77 14.32 -10.42
C SER A 57 7.62 15.57 -10.57
N ASP A 58 7.58 16.47 -9.60
CA ASP A 58 8.35 17.71 -9.54
C ASP A 58 9.67 17.57 -8.73
N LYS A 59 9.83 16.47 -7.99
CA LYS A 59 11.06 16.11 -7.26
C LYS A 59 11.56 14.72 -7.67
N PRO A 60 11.81 14.46 -8.96
CA PRO A 60 12.22 13.13 -9.41
C PRO A 60 13.58 12.77 -8.83
N ASN A 61 13.74 11.51 -8.43
CA ASN A 61 15.05 11.03 -8.00
C ASN A 61 15.92 10.62 -9.20
N THR A 62 16.99 11.32 -9.42
CA THR A 62 17.97 11.04 -10.50
C THR A 62 19.09 10.09 -10.06
N ARG A 63 19.02 9.55 -8.83
CA ARG A 63 20.11 8.76 -8.23
C ARG A 63 19.76 7.28 -8.07
N TRP A 64 18.67 6.81 -8.71
CA TRP A 64 18.31 5.41 -8.62
C TRP A 64 19.42 4.50 -9.10
N SER A 65 19.73 3.46 -8.32
CA SER A 65 20.80 2.49 -8.66
C SER A 65 20.29 1.42 -9.63
N ARG A 66 18.98 1.17 -9.65
CA ARG A 66 18.36 0.09 -10.43
C ARG A 66 16.92 0.40 -10.83
N ARG A 67 16.41 -0.40 -11.76
CA ARG A 67 15.06 -0.24 -12.32
C ARG A 67 13.96 -0.43 -11.28
N TYR A 68 14.15 -1.28 -10.27
CA TYR A 68 13.23 -1.47 -9.15
C TYR A 68 14.01 -1.23 -7.86
N ALA A 69 13.89 -0.03 -7.33
CA ALA A 69 14.64 0.41 -6.17
C ALA A 69 14.32 -0.43 -4.94
N GLU A 70 15.35 -0.73 -4.18
CA GLU A 70 15.26 -1.41 -2.90
C GLU A 70 14.84 -0.44 -1.78
N GLN A 71 14.30 -0.98 -0.71
CA GLN A 71 13.77 -0.25 0.44
C GLN A 71 14.70 0.85 0.97
N PRO A 72 16.01 0.60 1.21
CA PRO A 72 16.89 1.63 1.78
C PRO A 72 17.03 2.85 0.87
N GLU A 73 17.03 2.64 -0.44
CA GLU A 73 17.18 3.71 -1.41
C GLU A 73 15.93 4.58 -1.50
N ILE A 74 14.75 3.97 -1.38
CA ILE A 74 13.46 4.69 -1.35
C ILE A 74 13.35 5.50 -0.04
N LEU A 75 13.66 4.89 1.10
CA LEU A 75 13.65 5.60 2.38
C LEU A 75 14.63 6.78 2.37
N GLN A 76 15.83 6.59 1.81
CA GLN A 76 16.80 7.67 1.66
C GLN A 76 16.29 8.79 0.75
N TYR A 77 15.56 8.47 -0.33
CA TYR A 77 14.91 9.49 -1.16
C TYR A 77 13.91 10.32 -0.35
N LEU A 78 13.04 9.68 0.44
CA LEU A 78 12.07 10.37 1.28
C LEU A 78 12.73 11.26 2.34
N ARG A 79 13.78 10.77 3.00
CA ARG A 79 14.55 11.56 3.96
C ARG A 79 15.20 12.79 3.32
N ARG A 80 15.80 12.63 2.13
CA ARG A 80 16.36 13.77 1.39
C ARG A 80 15.29 14.79 1.01
N LEU A 81 14.11 14.35 0.62
CA LEU A 81 13.00 15.24 0.26
C LEU A 81 12.55 16.07 1.47
N VAL A 82 12.38 15.42 2.62
CA VAL A 82 11.98 16.11 3.86
C VAL A 82 13.00 17.18 4.27
N LEU A 83 14.29 16.85 4.25
CA LEU A 83 15.35 17.79 4.61
C LEU A 83 15.51 18.94 3.59
N ALA A 84 15.46 18.61 2.29
CA ALA A 84 15.65 19.61 1.23
C ALA A 84 14.57 20.68 1.21
N ASP A 85 13.36 20.34 1.60
CA ASP A 85 12.24 21.28 1.66
C ASP A 85 12.00 21.82 3.08
N GLY A 86 12.85 21.48 4.08
CA GLY A 86 12.72 21.93 5.47
C GLY A 86 11.41 21.48 6.11
N MET A 87 10.91 20.29 5.74
CA MET A 87 9.68 19.73 6.31
C MET A 87 9.91 19.13 7.70
N ASP A 88 11.15 18.83 8.04
CA ASP A 88 11.58 18.36 9.37
C ASP A 88 11.24 19.36 10.49
N LEU A 89 11.22 20.65 10.19
CA LEU A 89 10.81 21.71 11.12
C LEU A 89 9.31 21.65 11.48
N HIS A 90 8.51 20.96 10.69
CA HIS A 90 7.07 20.78 10.89
C HIS A 90 6.72 19.37 11.37
N LEU A 91 7.71 18.53 11.66
CA LEU A 91 7.53 17.12 11.99
C LEU A 91 7.59 16.86 13.49
N ARG A 92 6.58 16.16 14.00
CA ARG A 92 6.55 15.61 15.35
C ARG A 92 6.47 14.09 15.26
N THR A 93 7.56 13.43 15.57
CA THR A 93 7.64 11.96 15.68
C THR A 93 7.18 11.47 17.04
N ARG A 94 6.96 10.14 17.20
CA ARG A 94 6.44 9.52 18.44
C ARG A 94 5.14 10.17 18.92
N THR A 95 4.33 10.63 17.98
CA THR A 95 3.07 11.33 18.25
C THR A 95 1.95 10.57 17.54
N GLU A 96 1.36 9.60 18.22
CA GLU A 96 0.21 8.84 17.73
C GLU A 96 -1.08 9.60 18.02
N VAL A 97 -1.90 9.85 17.01
CA VAL A 97 -3.27 10.37 17.18
C VAL A 97 -4.21 9.19 17.38
N VAL A 98 -4.90 9.16 18.51
CA VAL A 98 -5.81 8.08 18.89
C VAL A 98 -7.30 8.44 18.74
N GLU A 99 -7.59 9.75 18.75
CA GLU A 99 -8.96 10.26 18.61
C GLU A 99 -8.96 11.60 17.89
N MET A 100 -9.98 11.84 17.07
CA MET A 100 -10.28 13.13 16.43
C MET A 100 -11.76 13.43 16.61
N THR A 101 -12.08 14.63 17.06
CA THR A 101 -13.46 15.09 17.22
C THR A 101 -13.61 16.48 16.62
N PHE A 102 -14.63 16.67 15.77
CA PHE A 102 -14.97 17.98 15.26
C PHE A 102 -15.77 18.74 16.31
N ASP A 103 -15.29 19.91 16.69
CA ASP A 103 -15.98 20.83 17.59
C ASP A 103 -16.81 21.81 16.75
N GLU A 104 -18.14 21.68 16.85
CA GLU A 104 -19.09 22.46 16.03
C GLU A 104 -19.11 23.94 16.41
N GLN A 105 -18.91 24.26 17.70
CA GLN A 105 -18.92 25.65 18.16
C GLN A 105 -17.65 26.39 17.73
N ALA A 106 -16.53 25.70 17.79
CA ALA A 106 -15.25 26.25 17.36
C ALA A 106 -15.03 26.14 15.83
N GLY A 107 -15.78 25.30 15.12
CA GLY A 107 -15.58 24.98 13.71
C GLY A 107 -14.21 24.30 13.45
N ARG A 108 -13.67 23.56 14.43
CA ARG A 108 -12.29 23.05 14.43
C ARG A 108 -12.20 21.61 14.89
N TRP A 109 -11.14 20.94 14.51
CA TRP A 109 -10.82 19.61 14.98
C TRP A 109 -10.01 19.64 16.27
N ARG A 110 -10.40 18.79 17.21
CA ARG A 110 -9.66 18.45 18.42
C ARG A 110 -9.08 17.05 18.27
N LEU A 111 -7.77 16.95 18.20
CA LEU A 111 -7.04 15.68 18.11
C LEU A 111 -6.47 15.35 19.48
N VAL A 112 -6.60 14.08 19.89
CA VAL A 112 -6.00 13.57 21.14
C VAL A 112 -4.92 12.56 20.76
N THR A 113 -3.74 12.75 21.35
CA THR A 113 -2.61 11.84 21.15
C THR A 113 -2.60 10.70 22.17
N GLY A 114 -1.83 9.66 21.91
CA GLY A 114 -1.62 8.55 22.86
C GLY A 114 -0.99 8.98 24.19
N SER A 115 -0.32 10.14 24.23
CA SER A 115 0.17 10.78 25.46
C SER A 115 -0.84 11.72 26.13
N SER A 116 -2.11 11.71 25.68
CA SER A 116 -3.19 12.59 26.17
C SER A 116 -2.99 14.08 25.88
N GLU A 117 -2.06 14.46 25.00
CA GLU A 117 -1.95 15.83 24.52
C GLU A 117 -3.11 16.15 23.58
N THR A 118 -3.62 17.37 23.63
CA THR A 118 -4.64 17.88 22.71
C THR A 118 -4.03 18.83 21.69
N ILE A 119 -4.31 18.58 20.40
CA ILE A 119 -3.90 19.43 19.28
C ILE A 119 -5.16 19.97 18.61
N TRP A 120 -5.27 21.30 18.47
CA TRP A 120 -6.36 21.96 17.76
C TRP A 120 -5.92 22.36 16.35
N CYS A 121 -6.78 22.15 15.35
CA CYS A 121 -6.52 22.56 13.99
C CYS A 121 -7.81 22.77 13.18
N ASP A 122 -7.73 23.58 12.15
CA ASP A 122 -8.85 23.90 11.26
C ASP A 122 -9.05 22.80 10.19
N VAL A 123 -7.97 22.11 9.84
CA VAL A 123 -7.93 21.08 8.80
C VAL A 123 -7.15 19.86 9.29
N VAL A 124 -7.73 18.67 9.05
CA VAL A 124 -7.06 17.40 9.29
C VAL A 124 -6.86 16.68 7.96
N ILE A 125 -5.63 16.21 7.72
CA ILE A 125 -5.28 15.42 6.55
C ILE A 125 -4.77 14.07 7.04
N SER A 126 -5.56 13.03 6.83
CA SER A 126 -5.15 11.66 7.15
C SER A 126 -4.29 11.08 6.04
N ALA A 127 -3.04 10.77 6.35
CA ALA A 127 -2.05 10.16 5.46
C ALA A 127 -1.49 8.85 6.06
N VAL A 128 -2.32 8.12 6.81
CA VAL A 128 -1.94 6.91 7.57
C VAL A 128 -1.68 5.69 6.70
N GLY A 129 -2.11 5.71 5.42
CA GLY A 129 -1.92 4.63 4.46
C GLY A 129 -2.83 3.40 4.72
N GLN A 130 -2.92 2.50 3.71
CA GLN A 130 -3.73 1.28 3.79
C GLN A 130 -2.93 0.04 4.23
N LEU A 131 -1.60 0.04 4.07
CA LEU A 131 -0.72 -1.10 4.33
C LEU A 131 0.18 -0.87 5.56
N SER A 132 -0.37 -0.25 6.60
CA SER A 132 0.34 0.08 7.85
C SER A 132 0.10 -0.93 8.97
N ARG A 133 -1.03 -1.65 8.95
CA ARG A 133 -1.43 -2.61 9.99
C ARG A 133 -1.25 -4.04 9.50
N PRO A 134 -0.25 -4.80 10.02
CA PRO A 134 -0.06 -6.21 9.68
C PRO A 134 -1.30 -7.04 10.02
N HIS A 135 -1.58 -8.05 9.19
CA HIS A 135 -2.58 -9.07 9.46
C HIS A 135 -1.90 -10.36 9.90
N THR A 136 -1.88 -10.61 11.20
CA THR A 136 -1.48 -11.91 11.74
C THR A 136 -2.72 -12.78 11.87
N PRO A 137 -2.77 -13.97 11.25
CA PRO A 137 -3.89 -14.87 11.37
C PRO A 137 -3.94 -15.44 12.80
N ASN A 138 -5.15 -15.67 13.31
CA ASN A 138 -5.31 -16.37 14.58
C ASN A 138 -5.14 -17.89 14.33
N ILE A 139 -3.99 -18.43 14.68
CA ILE A 139 -3.65 -19.85 14.52
C ILE A 139 -3.70 -20.52 15.90
N ALA A 140 -4.44 -21.64 16.01
CA ALA A 140 -4.51 -22.39 17.25
C ALA A 140 -3.10 -22.79 17.74
N GLY A 141 -2.87 -22.74 19.05
CA GLY A 141 -1.60 -23.12 19.65
C GLY A 141 -0.44 -22.13 19.41
N GLU A 142 -0.74 -20.92 18.93
CA GLU A 142 0.29 -19.89 18.69
C GLU A 142 1.14 -19.61 19.95
N ASP A 143 0.52 -19.60 21.13
CA ASP A 143 1.19 -19.37 22.41
C ASP A 143 2.05 -20.55 22.89
N THR A 144 1.90 -21.73 22.28
CA THR A 144 2.69 -22.93 22.63
C THR A 144 3.99 -23.02 21.82
N PHE A 145 4.13 -22.22 20.75
CA PHE A 145 5.36 -22.19 19.97
C PHE A 145 6.43 -21.37 20.71
N GLU A 146 7.53 -22.00 21.04
CA GLU A 146 8.61 -21.38 21.85
C GLU A 146 9.56 -20.51 21.04
N GLY A 147 9.61 -20.68 19.71
CA GLY A 147 10.50 -19.95 18.83
C GLY A 147 10.03 -18.52 18.54
N PRO A 148 10.91 -17.69 17.97
CA PRO A 148 10.53 -16.35 17.47
C PRO A 148 9.44 -16.41 16.42
N ARG A 149 8.47 -15.48 16.55
CA ARG A 149 7.38 -15.27 15.58
C ARG A 149 7.28 -13.80 15.23
N PHE A 150 7.29 -13.47 13.96
CA PHE A 150 7.11 -12.08 13.54
C PHE A 150 6.47 -11.96 12.16
N HIS A 151 5.82 -10.83 11.92
CA HIS A 151 5.28 -10.49 10.62
C HIS A 151 6.35 -9.83 9.75
N SER A 152 6.33 -10.07 8.43
CA SER A 152 7.30 -9.49 7.49
C SER A 152 7.43 -7.96 7.59
N ALA A 153 6.34 -7.25 7.89
CA ALA A 153 6.34 -5.79 8.10
C ALA A 153 6.87 -5.36 9.50
N ARG A 154 7.25 -6.29 10.33
CA ARG A 154 7.89 -6.09 11.64
C ARG A 154 9.06 -7.06 11.76
N TRP A 155 9.94 -7.01 10.75
CA TRP A 155 11.08 -7.94 10.66
C TRP A 155 11.98 -7.81 11.87
N ASP A 156 12.21 -8.92 12.55
CA ASP A 156 13.09 -8.97 13.72
C ASP A 156 14.54 -9.28 13.29
N HIS A 157 15.34 -8.23 13.17
CA HIS A 157 16.75 -8.33 12.80
C HIS A 157 17.64 -8.93 13.90
N SER A 158 17.13 -9.11 15.13
CA SER A 158 17.88 -9.76 16.20
C SER A 158 17.88 -11.29 16.08
N VAL A 159 16.93 -11.84 15.30
CA VAL A 159 16.79 -13.27 15.05
C VAL A 159 17.67 -13.70 13.87
N SER A 160 18.70 -14.48 14.15
CA SER A 160 19.50 -15.12 13.09
C SER A 160 18.75 -16.30 12.49
N LEU A 161 18.63 -16.34 11.18
CA LEU A 161 18.03 -17.45 10.44
C LEU A 161 19.06 -18.51 10.01
N ARG A 162 20.36 -18.25 10.22
CA ARG A 162 21.44 -19.14 9.79
C ARG A 162 21.35 -20.49 10.50
N GLY A 163 21.24 -21.56 9.71
CA GLY A 163 21.15 -22.92 10.20
C GLY A 163 19.82 -23.27 10.89
N LYS A 164 18.77 -22.45 10.73
CA LYS A 164 17.45 -22.62 11.32
C LYS A 164 16.46 -23.25 10.34
N GLU A 165 15.50 -24.02 10.87
CA GLU A 165 14.31 -24.42 10.15
C GLU A 165 13.27 -23.29 10.25
N VAL A 166 12.92 -22.68 9.12
CA VAL A 166 12.07 -21.49 9.04
C VAL A 166 10.73 -21.82 8.40
N ALA A 167 9.65 -21.60 9.10
CA ALA A 167 8.29 -21.69 8.56
C ALA A 167 7.83 -20.31 8.06
N VAL A 168 7.41 -20.23 6.81
CA VAL A 168 6.86 -19.00 6.20
C VAL A 168 5.40 -19.23 5.85
N ILE A 169 4.49 -18.48 6.48
CA ILE A 169 3.05 -18.58 6.24
C ILE A 169 2.61 -17.48 5.30
N GLY A 170 2.23 -17.84 4.06
CA GLY A 170 1.76 -16.93 3.02
C GLY A 170 2.74 -16.70 1.87
N THR A 171 2.16 -16.41 0.69
CA THR A 171 2.85 -16.28 -0.60
C THR A 171 2.59 -14.93 -1.27
N GLY A 172 2.37 -13.89 -0.47
CA GLY A 172 2.11 -12.52 -0.96
C GLY A 172 3.36 -11.80 -1.46
N ALA A 173 3.20 -10.52 -1.79
CA ALA A 173 4.24 -9.67 -2.39
C ALA A 173 5.53 -9.61 -1.56
N SER A 174 5.44 -9.63 -0.22
CA SER A 174 6.62 -9.67 0.64
C SER A 174 7.30 -11.04 0.59
N ALA A 175 6.51 -12.12 0.70
CA ALA A 175 7.04 -13.48 0.74
C ALA A 175 7.85 -13.82 -0.51
N ILE A 176 7.38 -13.48 -1.71
CA ILE A 176 8.11 -13.75 -2.96
C ILE A 176 9.45 -13.02 -3.04
N GLN A 177 9.65 -11.96 -2.23
CA GLN A 177 10.90 -11.20 -2.17
C GLN A 177 11.87 -11.76 -1.13
N PHE A 178 11.39 -12.04 0.08
CA PHE A 178 12.29 -12.49 1.14
C PHE A 178 12.56 -14.00 1.14
N VAL A 179 11.61 -14.84 0.72
CA VAL A 179 11.78 -16.30 0.72
C VAL A 179 13.02 -16.76 -0.03
N PRO A 180 13.29 -16.31 -1.27
CA PRO A 180 14.53 -16.67 -1.97
C PRO A 180 15.79 -16.17 -1.26
N ARG A 181 15.70 -15.06 -0.54
CA ARG A 181 16.86 -14.48 0.17
C ARG A 181 17.22 -15.26 1.42
N ILE A 182 16.21 -15.62 2.23
CA ILE A 182 16.44 -16.38 3.46
C ILE A 182 16.77 -17.85 3.20
N ALA A 183 16.36 -18.41 2.07
CA ALA A 183 16.66 -19.78 1.69
C ALA A 183 18.17 -20.06 1.60
N HIS A 184 18.97 -19.06 1.24
CA HIS A 184 20.44 -19.19 1.21
C HIS A 184 21.10 -19.20 2.60
N GLU A 185 20.40 -18.79 3.66
CA GLU A 185 20.95 -18.69 5.04
C GLU A 185 20.38 -19.75 5.95
N ALA A 186 19.09 -20.06 5.78
CA ALA A 186 18.38 -21.04 6.58
C ALA A 186 18.86 -22.47 6.28
N GLN A 187 18.75 -23.37 7.24
CA GLN A 187 18.94 -24.80 7.01
C GLN A 187 17.83 -25.37 6.10
N ARG A 188 16.60 -24.91 6.32
CA ARG A 188 15.41 -25.26 5.54
C ARG A 188 14.40 -24.14 5.63
N VAL A 189 13.74 -23.84 4.52
CA VAL A 189 12.56 -22.96 4.49
C VAL A 189 11.35 -23.78 4.08
N THR A 190 10.32 -23.83 4.92
CA THR A 190 9.03 -24.44 4.62
C THR A 190 8.01 -23.34 4.35
N LEU A 191 7.51 -23.27 3.13
CA LEU A 191 6.59 -22.24 2.66
C LEU A 191 5.16 -22.80 2.58
N TYR A 192 4.24 -22.25 3.38
CA TYR A 192 2.83 -22.64 3.41
C TYR A 192 2.03 -21.78 2.44
N GLN A 193 1.51 -22.43 1.40
CA GLN A 193 0.78 -21.80 0.32
C GLN A 193 -0.70 -22.20 0.35
N ARG A 194 -1.58 -21.28 0.72
CA ARG A 194 -3.03 -21.48 0.58
C ARG A 194 -3.49 -21.36 -0.88
N THR A 195 -2.96 -20.38 -1.60
CA THR A 195 -3.23 -20.15 -3.04
C THR A 195 -1.97 -19.66 -3.71
N ALA A 196 -1.69 -20.21 -4.91
CA ALA A 196 -0.55 -19.77 -5.71
C ALA A 196 -0.76 -18.34 -6.23
N PRO A 197 0.25 -17.47 -6.21
CA PRO A 197 0.17 -16.12 -6.78
C PRO A 197 0.47 -16.13 -8.28
N TRP A 198 -0.10 -15.16 -9.03
CA TRP A 198 0.31 -14.86 -10.39
C TRP A 198 1.63 -14.11 -10.38
N ILE A 199 2.69 -14.71 -10.94
CA ILE A 199 4.04 -14.12 -10.99
C ILE A 199 4.47 -13.92 -12.44
N LEU A 200 4.85 -12.69 -12.77
CA LEU A 200 5.44 -12.28 -14.03
C LEU A 200 6.97 -12.17 -13.90
N PRO A 201 7.70 -12.26 -15.02
CA PRO A 201 9.12 -11.96 -15.01
C PRO A 201 9.38 -10.53 -14.56
N LYS A 202 10.38 -10.34 -13.70
CA LYS A 202 10.82 -9.03 -13.24
C LYS A 202 11.98 -8.56 -14.12
N TRP A 203 11.73 -7.56 -14.97
CA TRP A 203 12.78 -6.97 -15.82
C TRP A 203 13.64 -5.99 -15.02
N ASP A 204 14.30 -6.52 -14.00
CA ASP A 204 15.16 -5.72 -13.14
C ASP A 204 16.59 -5.68 -13.66
N SER A 205 17.19 -4.50 -13.65
CA SER A 205 18.57 -4.27 -14.04
C SER A 205 19.15 -3.11 -13.25
N ARG A 206 20.46 -3.17 -12.97
CA ARG A 206 21.19 -2.02 -12.44
C ARG A 206 21.33 -0.96 -13.52
N TYR A 207 21.17 0.29 -13.16
CA TYR A 207 21.46 1.40 -14.07
C TYR A 207 22.95 1.57 -14.24
N GLY A 208 23.41 1.51 -15.48
CA GLY A 208 24.81 1.77 -15.83
C GLY A 208 25.19 3.24 -15.63
N ARG A 209 26.49 3.52 -15.52
CA ARG A 209 27.02 4.89 -15.34
C ARG A 209 26.53 5.86 -16.42
N LEU A 210 26.47 5.40 -17.69
CA LEU A 210 25.98 6.20 -18.80
C LEU A 210 24.51 6.61 -18.62
N HIS A 211 23.63 5.68 -18.24
CA HIS A 211 22.23 5.96 -17.97
C HIS A 211 22.06 6.98 -16.84
N GLN A 212 22.80 6.81 -15.73
CA GLN A 212 22.79 7.75 -14.60
C GLN A 212 23.29 9.15 -14.99
N GLN A 213 24.28 9.24 -15.88
CA GLN A 213 24.75 10.53 -16.41
C GLN A 213 23.73 11.18 -17.33
N LEU A 214 23.11 10.40 -18.22
CA LEU A 214 22.05 10.89 -19.12
C LEU A 214 20.88 11.49 -18.35
N ILE A 215 20.42 10.83 -17.30
CA ILE A 215 19.31 11.34 -16.46
C ILE A 215 19.69 12.68 -15.79
N LYS A 216 20.95 12.84 -15.37
CA LYS A 216 21.43 14.07 -14.71
C LYS A 216 21.55 15.24 -15.69
N VAL A 217 22.04 14.98 -16.89
CA VAL A 217 22.36 16.01 -17.90
C VAL A 217 21.13 16.34 -18.76
N LEU A 218 20.27 15.36 -19.03
CA LEU A 218 19.09 15.48 -19.88
C LEU A 218 17.80 15.19 -19.09
N PRO A 219 17.25 16.16 -18.35
CA PRO A 219 16.00 15.97 -17.59
C PRO A 219 14.83 15.49 -18.44
N LEU A 220 14.82 15.82 -19.75
CA LEU A 220 13.82 15.34 -20.70
C LEU A 220 13.84 13.81 -20.85
N TRP A 221 15.03 13.18 -20.78
CA TRP A 221 15.16 11.72 -20.84
C TRP A 221 14.39 11.03 -19.71
N LEU A 222 14.55 11.51 -18.47
CA LEU A 222 13.81 10.98 -17.32
C LEU A 222 12.30 11.19 -17.48
N ARG A 223 11.86 12.33 -18.03
CA ARG A 223 10.43 12.58 -18.29
C ARG A 223 9.88 11.60 -19.33
N LEU A 224 10.61 11.31 -20.39
CA LEU A 224 10.24 10.35 -21.42
C LEU A 224 10.18 8.92 -20.84
N GLU A 225 11.18 8.51 -20.04
CA GLU A 225 11.18 7.22 -19.36
C GLU A 225 9.98 7.09 -18.41
N ARG A 226 9.71 8.11 -17.59
CA ARG A 226 8.52 8.16 -16.71
C ARG A 226 7.23 8.03 -17.51
N PHE A 227 7.10 8.76 -18.62
CA PHE A 227 5.92 8.72 -19.47
C PHE A 227 5.73 7.34 -20.11
N ALA A 228 6.78 6.73 -20.63
CA ALA A 228 6.72 5.39 -21.23
C ALA A 228 6.31 4.32 -20.21
N VAL A 229 6.92 4.35 -19.01
CA VAL A 229 6.55 3.44 -17.91
C VAL A 229 5.10 3.69 -17.48
N TRP A 230 4.69 4.93 -17.29
CA TRP A 230 3.32 5.29 -16.95
C TRP A 230 2.32 4.76 -17.99
N LEU A 231 2.58 4.96 -19.28
CA LEU A 231 1.70 4.49 -20.36
C LEU A 231 1.51 2.96 -20.35
N ILE A 232 2.58 2.20 -20.12
CA ILE A 232 2.52 0.73 -20.01
C ILE A 232 1.58 0.34 -18.85
N PHE A 233 1.71 0.98 -17.70
CA PHE A 233 0.87 0.68 -16.54
C PHE A 233 -0.58 1.15 -16.71
N GLU A 234 -0.84 2.23 -17.45
CA GLU A 234 -2.19 2.67 -17.79
C GLU A 234 -2.90 1.66 -18.70
N VAL A 235 -2.20 1.15 -19.72
CA VAL A 235 -2.72 0.07 -20.57
C VAL A 235 -3.02 -1.18 -19.73
N LEU A 236 -2.13 -1.54 -18.81
CA LEU A 236 -2.35 -2.67 -17.90
C LEU A 236 -3.53 -2.42 -16.95
N ALA A 237 -3.74 -1.20 -16.46
CA ALA A 237 -4.87 -0.85 -15.60
C ALA A 237 -6.22 -1.04 -16.32
N VAL A 238 -6.32 -0.63 -17.58
CA VAL A 238 -7.51 -0.85 -18.42
C VAL A 238 -7.80 -2.36 -18.59
N THR A 239 -6.76 -3.19 -18.71
CA THR A 239 -6.91 -4.65 -18.81
C THR A 239 -7.55 -5.28 -17.58
N LEU A 240 -7.24 -4.78 -16.41
CA LEU A 240 -7.76 -5.33 -15.14
C LEU A 240 -9.24 -4.98 -14.90
N VAL A 241 -9.75 -3.95 -15.56
CA VAL A 241 -11.13 -3.46 -15.34
C VAL A 241 -12.07 -3.85 -16.47
N ASP A 242 -11.71 -3.52 -17.70
CA ASP A 242 -12.66 -3.56 -18.83
C ASP A 242 -12.32 -4.63 -19.89
N ALA A 243 -11.09 -5.14 -19.92
CA ALA A 243 -10.60 -5.98 -21.03
C ALA A 243 -10.26 -7.42 -20.62
N LYS A 244 -11.27 -8.21 -20.29
CA LYS A 244 -11.13 -9.65 -19.99
C LYS A 244 -10.26 -10.44 -20.98
N PRO A 245 -10.25 -10.19 -22.30
CA PRO A 245 -9.35 -10.90 -23.23
C PRO A 245 -7.87 -10.66 -22.93
N LEU A 246 -7.52 -9.45 -22.53
CA LEU A 246 -6.13 -9.06 -22.29
C LEU A 246 -5.59 -9.65 -20.97
N SER A 247 -6.45 -9.90 -19.98
CA SER A 247 -6.07 -10.63 -18.76
C SER A 247 -5.63 -12.07 -19.05
N ARG A 248 -6.16 -12.68 -20.14
CA ARG A 248 -5.72 -14.00 -20.61
C ARG A 248 -4.29 -13.99 -21.13
N ILE A 249 -3.88 -12.90 -21.81
CA ILE A 249 -2.50 -12.71 -22.26
C ILE A 249 -1.56 -12.63 -21.05
N LEU A 250 -1.95 -11.84 -20.04
CA LEU A 250 -1.20 -11.74 -18.78
C LEU A 250 -1.02 -13.12 -18.14
N GLY A 251 -2.10 -13.89 -18.05
CA GLY A 251 -2.06 -15.27 -17.56
C GLY A 251 -1.20 -16.20 -18.41
N ALA A 252 -1.18 -16.03 -19.73
CA ALA A 252 -0.32 -16.81 -20.63
C ALA A 252 1.17 -16.51 -20.41
N VAL A 253 1.54 -15.23 -20.26
CA VAL A 253 2.91 -14.82 -19.96
C VAL A 253 3.37 -15.37 -18.60
N ALA A 254 2.51 -15.29 -17.57
CA ALA A 254 2.83 -15.84 -16.26
C ALA A 254 3.00 -17.36 -16.27
N ARG A 255 2.12 -18.09 -16.97
CA ARG A 255 2.27 -19.55 -17.16
C ARG A 255 3.54 -19.90 -17.93
N TYR A 256 3.87 -19.18 -19.00
CA TYR A 256 5.11 -19.37 -19.72
C TYR A 256 6.33 -19.16 -18.81
N HIS A 257 6.31 -18.13 -17.97
CA HIS A 257 7.36 -17.86 -16.99
C HIS A 257 7.52 -19.02 -16.00
N LEU A 258 6.41 -19.51 -15.43
CA LEU A 258 6.39 -20.69 -14.55
C LEU A 258 6.97 -21.92 -15.26
N HIS A 259 6.51 -22.22 -16.47
CA HIS A 259 6.96 -23.39 -17.24
C HIS A 259 8.45 -23.36 -17.56
N ARG A 260 9.03 -22.18 -17.78
CA ARG A 260 10.47 -22.04 -18.03
C ARG A 260 11.33 -22.30 -16.77
N GLN A 261 10.79 -22.04 -15.60
CA GLN A 261 11.56 -22.08 -14.35
C GLN A 261 11.31 -23.34 -13.53
N VAL A 262 10.21 -24.04 -13.75
CA VAL A 262 9.84 -25.25 -13.00
C VAL A 262 9.66 -26.42 -13.96
N ALA A 263 10.62 -27.37 -13.95
CA ALA A 263 10.59 -28.53 -14.82
C ALA A 263 9.60 -29.61 -14.36
N ASP A 264 9.47 -29.81 -13.03
CA ASP A 264 8.60 -30.83 -12.43
C ASP A 264 7.10 -30.50 -12.66
N PRO A 265 6.34 -31.40 -13.31
CA PRO A 265 4.92 -31.19 -13.57
C PRO A 265 4.05 -31.17 -12.31
N MET A 266 4.41 -31.89 -11.26
CA MET A 266 3.65 -31.90 -10.01
C MET A 266 3.80 -30.55 -9.29
N LEU A 267 5.03 -30.08 -9.17
CA LEU A 267 5.32 -28.77 -8.58
C LEU A 267 4.68 -27.63 -9.40
N ARG A 268 4.70 -27.72 -10.74
CA ARG A 268 4.00 -26.74 -11.59
C ARG A 268 2.51 -26.67 -11.31
N ARG A 269 1.84 -27.81 -11.08
CA ARG A 269 0.41 -27.84 -10.72
C ARG A 269 0.18 -27.08 -9.41
N GLN A 270 1.01 -27.33 -8.40
CA GLN A 270 0.90 -26.65 -7.11
C GLN A 270 1.15 -25.14 -7.20
N LEU A 271 2.05 -24.70 -8.08
CA LEU A 271 2.40 -23.30 -8.31
C LEU A 271 1.51 -22.60 -9.35
N THR A 272 0.57 -23.30 -9.96
CA THR A 272 -0.37 -22.71 -10.94
C THR A 272 -1.55 -22.06 -10.21
N PRO A 273 -1.77 -20.73 -10.37
CA PRO A 273 -2.89 -20.05 -9.75
C PRO A 273 -4.25 -20.57 -10.27
N SER A 274 -5.21 -20.74 -9.37
CA SER A 274 -6.60 -21.11 -9.70
C SER A 274 -7.48 -19.90 -9.99
N ASP A 275 -7.14 -18.73 -9.43
CA ASP A 275 -7.91 -17.51 -9.61
C ASP A 275 -7.67 -16.86 -10.98
N ALA A 276 -8.58 -15.96 -11.38
CA ALA A 276 -8.40 -15.19 -12.61
C ALA A 276 -7.15 -14.27 -12.54
N PRO A 277 -6.37 -14.13 -13.65
CA PRO A 277 -5.22 -13.23 -13.66
C PRO A 277 -5.61 -11.79 -13.31
N GLY A 278 -4.93 -11.21 -12.31
CA GLY A 278 -5.19 -9.86 -11.83
C GLY A 278 -6.27 -9.75 -10.76
N CYS A 279 -7.00 -10.81 -10.44
CA CYS A 279 -7.98 -10.83 -9.35
C CYS A 279 -7.31 -10.56 -7.99
N LYS A 280 -6.16 -11.15 -7.75
CA LYS A 280 -5.17 -10.75 -6.74
C LYS A 280 -4.06 -9.96 -7.41
N ARG A 281 -3.30 -9.19 -6.63
CA ARG A 281 -2.15 -8.44 -7.15
C ARG A 281 -1.21 -9.37 -7.93
N VAL A 282 -0.92 -9.03 -9.17
CA VAL A 282 0.09 -9.71 -9.98
C VAL A 282 1.46 -9.31 -9.45
N LEU A 283 2.33 -10.29 -9.23
CA LEU A 283 3.63 -10.12 -8.61
C LEU A 283 4.75 -10.24 -9.64
N PHE A 284 5.95 -9.76 -9.31
CA PHE A 284 7.11 -9.80 -10.20
C PHE A 284 8.31 -10.44 -9.48
N SER A 285 8.79 -11.57 -9.99
CA SER A 285 9.99 -12.22 -9.44
C SER A 285 10.67 -13.09 -10.50
N ASN A 286 12.00 -13.14 -10.45
CA ASN A 286 12.81 -14.10 -11.22
C ASN A 286 13.41 -15.20 -10.33
N ASP A 287 13.38 -15.02 -9.01
CA ASP A 287 14.11 -15.82 -8.04
C ASP A 287 13.20 -16.80 -7.28
N TYR A 288 11.90 -16.50 -7.19
CA TYR A 288 10.94 -17.25 -6.38
C TYR A 288 10.74 -18.70 -6.87
N TYR A 289 10.43 -18.87 -8.14
CA TYR A 289 10.25 -20.23 -8.71
C TYR A 289 11.54 -21.05 -8.67
N PRO A 290 12.72 -20.52 -9.03
CA PRO A 290 13.98 -21.25 -8.89
C PRO A 290 14.28 -21.72 -7.48
N ALA A 291 14.05 -20.88 -6.44
CA ALA A 291 14.29 -21.27 -5.05
C ALA A 291 13.45 -22.49 -4.63
N ILE A 292 12.22 -22.60 -5.12
CA ILE A 292 11.34 -23.73 -4.86
C ILE A 292 11.76 -24.92 -5.72
N ALA A 293 12.00 -24.70 -7.03
CA ALA A 293 12.32 -25.79 -7.98
C ALA A 293 13.66 -26.47 -7.69
N ASN A 294 14.64 -25.73 -7.16
CA ASN A 294 15.95 -26.27 -6.78
C ASN A 294 15.94 -26.98 -5.41
N GLY A 295 14.80 -27.02 -4.71
CA GLY A 295 14.68 -27.68 -3.41
C GLY A 295 15.20 -26.85 -2.21
N GLU A 296 15.59 -25.59 -2.42
CA GLU A 296 15.99 -24.67 -1.34
C GLU A 296 14.80 -24.32 -0.43
N VAL A 297 13.59 -24.34 -0.98
CA VAL A 297 12.34 -24.07 -0.31
C VAL A 297 11.38 -25.24 -0.48
N SER A 298 10.91 -25.81 0.63
CA SER A 298 9.89 -26.85 0.64
C SER A 298 8.50 -26.21 0.58
N LEU A 299 7.71 -26.54 -0.45
CA LEU A 299 6.35 -26.02 -0.63
C LEU A 299 5.34 -26.96 0.04
N VAL A 300 4.49 -26.41 0.92
CA VAL A 300 3.38 -27.10 1.57
C VAL A 300 2.07 -26.44 1.18
N THR A 301 1.16 -27.20 0.57
CA THR A 301 -0.16 -26.71 0.12
C THR A 301 -1.30 -27.06 1.08
N ASN A 302 -1.04 -27.90 2.07
CA ASN A 302 -1.95 -28.21 3.15
C ASN A 302 -2.16 -27.00 4.06
N ALA A 303 -3.36 -26.85 4.59
CA ALA A 303 -3.67 -25.72 5.46
C ALA A 303 -2.93 -25.85 6.81
N VAL A 304 -2.45 -24.72 7.32
CA VAL A 304 -1.90 -24.66 8.69
C VAL A 304 -3.07 -24.81 9.67
N ALA A 305 -3.06 -25.91 10.45
CA ALA A 305 -4.08 -26.20 11.44
C ALA A 305 -3.74 -25.58 12.81
N LYS A 306 -2.49 -25.73 13.25
CA LYS A 306 -2.02 -25.18 14.52
C LYS A 306 -0.51 -25.02 14.58
N LEU A 307 -0.04 -24.23 15.52
CA LEU A 307 1.35 -24.23 15.99
C LEU A 307 1.49 -25.14 17.22
N CYS A 308 2.67 -25.65 17.44
CA CYS A 308 3.05 -26.34 18.65
C CYS A 308 4.50 -26.00 19.02
N ASP A 309 4.99 -26.50 20.14
CA ASP A 309 6.37 -26.28 20.63
C ASP A 309 7.45 -26.54 19.57
N LYS A 310 7.23 -27.52 18.70
CA LYS A 310 8.19 -28.01 17.70
C LYS A 310 8.00 -27.46 16.29
N GLY A 311 6.97 -26.66 16.03
CA GLY A 311 6.73 -26.10 14.69
C GLY A 311 5.27 -26.01 14.29
N VAL A 312 4.99 -26.29 13.01
CA VAL A 312 3.71 -26.11 12.35
C VAL A 312 3.06 -27.45 12.06
N VAL A 313 1.82 -27.64 12.47
CA VAL A 313 1.00 -28.83 12.15
C VAL A 313 -0.01 -28.45 11.08
N THR A 314 -0.05 -29.22 10.00
CA THR A 314 -0.99 -29.06 8.90
C THR A 314 -2.28 -29.86 9.14
N ASP A 315 -3.33 -29.61 8.35
CA ASP A 315 -4.66 -30.23 8.47
C ASP A 315 -4.68 -31.73 8.21
N ASP A 316 -3.67 -32.27 7.55
CA ASP A 316 -3.42 -33.72 7.40
C ASP A 316 -2.71 -34.37 8.62
N GLY A 317 -2.47 -33.57 9.67
CA GLY A 317 -1.83 -34.02 10.91
C GLY A 317 -0.30 -34.07 10.84
N VAL A 318 0.33 -33.67 9.76
CA VAL A 318 1.79 -33.70 9.60
C VAL A 318 2.43 -32.56 10.38
N LEU A 319 3.44 -32.88 11.19
CA LEU A 319 4.28 -31.91 11.88
C LEU A 319 5.49 -31.54 11.02
N HIS A 320 5.60 -30.27 10.69
CA HIS A 320 6.76 -29.66 10.07
C HIS A 320 7.55 -28.90 11.14
N ARG A 321 8.77 -29.32 11.41
CA ARG A 321 9.64 -28.64 12.39
C ARG A 321 9.95 -27.23 11.94
N ALA A 322 9.99 -26.32 12.92
CA ALA A 322 10.39 -24.94 12.71
C ALA A 322 11.00 -24.35 13.98
N ASP A 323 12.10 -23.65 13.85
CA ASP A 323 12.71 -22.82 14.88
C ASP A 323 12.16 -21.39 14.88
N VAL A 324 11.67 -20.92 13.72
CA VAL A 324 11.20 -19.55 13.51
C VAL A 324 9.94 -19.57 12.63
N VAL A 325 8.94 -18.78 12.97
CA VAL A 325 7.74 -18.58 12.15
C VAL A 325 7.68 -17.14 11.63
N ILE A 326 7.57 -16.99 10.31
CA ILE A 326 7.47 -15.67 9.64
C ILE A 326 6.11 -15.56 8.94
N TYR A 327 5.32 -14.54 9.32
CA TYR A 327 4.03 -14.27 8.70
C TYR A 327 4.19 -13.35 7.49
N GLY A 328 3.98 -13.91 6.28
CA GLY A 328 3.83 -13.18 5.02
C GLY A 328 2.36 -12.99 4.63
N THR A 329 1.51 -12.71 5.61
CA THR A 329 0.04 -12.80 5.53
C THR A 329 -0.66 -11.50 5.17
N GLY A 330 0.10 -10.44 4.88
CA GLY A 330 -0.41 -9.17 4.38
C GLY A 330 -0.92 -8.22 5.46
N PHE A 331 -1.87 -7.37 5.11
CA PHE A 331 -2.29 -6.22 5.91
C PHE A 331 -3.81 -6.14 6.03
N ARG A 332 -4.29 -5.44 7.05
CA ARG A 332 -5.70 -5.09 7.23
C ARG A 332 -6.04 -3.85 6.39
N ALA A 333 -5.99 -3.99 5.09
CA ALA A 333 -6.09 -2.88 4.15
C ALA A 333 -7.48 -2.22 4.08
N THR A 334 -8.52 -2.88 4.58
CA THR A 334 -9.90 -2.37 4.63
C THR A 334 -10.23 -1.59 5.91
N ASP A 335 -9.33 -1.60 6.91
CA ASP A 335 -9.55 -0.97 8.21
C ASP A 335 -9.26 0.55 8.21
N PHE A 336 -8.80 1.10 7.11
CA PHE A 336 -8.42 2.51 6.87
C PHE A 336 -7.88 3.25 8.10
N LEU A 337 -8.68 4.11 8.77
CA LEU A 337 -8.24 4.92 9.90
C LEU A 337 -8.20 4.16 11.23
N ALA A 338 -8.78 2.96 11.32
CA ALA A 338 -8.77 2.22 12.57
C ALA A 338 -7.32 1.93 13.06
N PRO A 339 -7.10 1.94 14.38
CA PRO A 339 -8.05 2.02 15.48
C PRO A 339 -8.39 3.44 15.96
N MET A 340 -8.01 4.49 15.21
CA MET A 340 -8.27 5.88 15.55
C MET A 340 -9.78 6.15 15.56
N ARG A 341 -10.28 6.73 16.64
CA ARG A 341 -11.69 7.14 16.76
C ARG A 341 -11.91 8.48 16.10
N VAL A 342 -12.86 8.57 15.19
CA VAL A 342 -13.17 9.81 14.46
C VAL A 342 -14.62 10.16 14.64
N ARG A 343 -14.90 11.37 15.18
CA ARG A 343 -16.23 11.92 15.38
C ARG A 343 -16.39 13.21 14.60
N GLY A 344 -17.42 13.25 13.77
CA GLY A 344 -17.75 14.38 12.92
C GLY A 344 -18.87 15.23 13.49
N TRP A 345 -19.59 15.91 12.61
CA TRP A 345 -20.75 16.75 12.92
C TRP A 345 -21.83 15.96 13.62
N GLY A 346 -22.51 16.55 14.62
CA GLY A 346 -23.52 15.86 15.42
C GLY A 346 -22.98 14.71 16.29
N GLY A 347 -21.63 14.62 16.45
CA GLY A 347 -20.98 13.54 17.19
C GLY A 347 -21.00 12.19 16.49
N VAL A 348 -21.46 12.13 15.22
CA VAL A 348 -21.49 10.88 14.44
C VAL A 348 -20.09 10.32 14.27
N THR A 349 -19.94 9.01 14.41
CA THR A 349 -18.65 8.34 14.21
C THR A 349 -18.44 7.94 12.77
N LEU A 350 -17.17 7.88 12.33
CA LEU A 350 -16.82 7.44 11.00
C LEU A 350 -17.25 5.99 10.74
N ASP A 351 -17.18 5.15 11.77
CA ASP A 351 -17.62 3.75 11.69
C ASP A 351 -19.15 3.64 11.47
N GLU A 352 -19.95 4.54 12.08
CA GLU A 352 -21.41 4.59 11.82
C GLU A 352 -21.71 4.99 10.38
N VAL A 353 -21.00 5.99 9.83
CA VAL A 353 -21.18 6.44 8.44
C VAL A 353 -20.73 5.37 7.45
N TRP A 354 -19.61 4.72 7.70
CA TRP A 354 -19.09 3.68 6.83
C TRP A 354 -19.83 2.34 6.95
N GLY A 355 -20.39 2.04 8.10
CA GLY A 355 -21.08 0.78 8.36
C GLY A 355 -20.19 -0.42 8.05
N THR A 356 -20.57 -1.21 7.04
CA THR A 356 -19.83 -2.42 6.64
C THR A 356 -18.74 -2.19 5.61
N GLN A 357 -18.65 -0.98 5.04
CA GLN A 357 -17.74 -0.68 3.95
C GLN A 357 -17.31 0.78 3.97
N ALA A 358 -16.01 1.03 4.08
CA ALA A 358 -15.46 2.36 3.93
C ALA A 358 -15.71 2.94 2.52
N HIS A 359 -16.16 4.19 2.47
CA HIS A 359 -16.44 4.94 1.25
C HIS A 359 -16.10 6.42 1.43
N ALA A 360 -15.81 7.11 0.32
CA ALA A 360 -15.53 8.54 0.32
C ALA A 360 -15.71 9.11 -1.08
N TYR A 361 -16.03 10.39 -1.19
CA TYR A 361 -16.02 11.10 -2.47
C TYR A 361 -14.57 11.28 -2.94
N LEU A 362 -14.24 10.79 -4.12
CA LEU A 362 -12.89 10.72 -4.71
C LEU A 362 -11.86 9.97 -3.84
N GLY A 363 -12.32 9.23 -2.83
CA GLY A 363 -11.44 8.64 -1.82
C GLY A 363 -10.82 9.68 -0.88
N ILE A 364 -11.38 10.91 -0.81
CA ILE A 364 -10.78 12.05 -0.10
C ILE A 364 -11.69 12.57 1.01
N THR A 365 -12.99 12.77 0.74
CA THR A 365 -13.92 13.42 1.68
C THR A 365 -15.09 12.52 2.02
N VAL A 366 -15.55 12.59 3.27
CA VAL A 366 -16.70 11.83 3.79
C VAL A 366 -17.73 12.82 4.32
N PRO A 367 -19.03 12.70 4.00
CA PRO A 367 -20.06 13.58 4.52
C PRO A 367 -20.10 13.57 6.05
N MET A 368 -20.42 14.69 6.67
CA MET A 368 -20.46 14.92 8.12
C MET A 368 -19.07 15.03 8.79
N PHE A 369 -17.98 15.07 7.99
CA PHE A 369 -16.62 15.26 8.51
C PHE A 369 -15.97 16.47 7.84
N PRO A 370 -16.42 17.70 8.16
CA PRO A 370 -15.92 18.89 7.49
C PRO A 370 -14.42 19.08 7.71
N ASN A 371 -13.72 19.56 6.68
CA ASN A 371 -12.28 19.82 6.69
C ASN A 371 -11.40 18.59 7.02
N LEU A 372 -11.95 17.35 6.96
CA LEU A 372 -11.21 16.10 7.03
C LEU A 372 -10.94 15.58 5.61
N PHE A 373 -9.68 15.41 5.27
CA PHE A 373 -9.24 14.89 3.99
C PHE A 373 -8.45 13.61 4.14
N LEU A 374 -8.79 12.59 3.35
CA LEU A 374 -8.13 11.29 3.32
C LEU A 374 -7.17 11.25 2.12
N LEU A 375 -5.90 10.95 2.35
CA LEU A 375 -4.95 10.60 1.30
C LEU A 375 -4.75 9.10 1.26
N TYR A 376 -4.83 8.53 0.07
CA TYR A 376 -4.85 7.07 -0.11
C TYR A 376 -6.04 6.45 0.65
N GLY A 377 -7.19 7.14 0.62
CA GLY A 377 -8.44 6.69 1.23
C GLY A 377 -9.17 5.62 0.39
N PRO A 378 -10.46 5.38 0.68
CA PRO A 378 -11.26 4.36 -0.01
C PRO A 378 -11.24 4.48 -1.52
N ASN A 379 -11.11 3.33 -2.22
CA ASN A 379 -11.12 3.22 -3.67
C ASN A 379 -10.05 4.04 -4.42
N THR A 380 -8.86 4.17 -3.83
CA THR A 380 -7.74 4.87 -4.47
C THR A 380 -6.50 4.01 -4.68
N ASN A 381 -6.52 2.76 -4.19
CA ASN A 381 -5.45 1.81 -4.48
C ASN A 381 -5.47 1.43 -5.96
N VAL A 382 -4.30 1.33 -6.56
CA VAL A 382 -4.14 0.96 -7.98
C VAL A 382 -3.77 -0.51 -8.12
N GLY A 383 -4.51 -1.24 -8.94
CA GLY A 383 -4.17 -2.63 -9.28
C GLY A 383 -2.91 -2.72 -10.15
N SER A 384 -2.58 -1.63 -10.84
CA SER A 384 -1.42 -1.46 -11.70
C SER A 384 -0.97 0.00 -11.66
N GLY A 385 0.33 0.26 -11.72
CA GLY A 385 0.89 1.62 -11.73
C GLY A 385 1.38 2.11 -10.37
N SER A 386 1.72 3.40 -10.32
CA SER A 386 2.29 4.03 -9.13
C SER A 386 1.22 4.71 -8.29
N ILE A 387 1.13 4.31 -7.03
CA ILE A 387 0.26 4.98 -6.05
C ILE A 387 0.68 6.44 -5.82
N ILE A 388 1.94 6.78 -6.07
CA ILE A 388 2.42 8.16 -5.94
C ILE A 388 1.66 9.09 -6.89
N TYR A 389 1.35 8.65 -8.11
CA TYR A 389 0.56 9.44 -9.06
C TYR A 389 -0.86 9.73 -8.54
N MET A 390 -1.50 8.74 -7.91
CA MET A 390 -2.82 8.93 -7.27
C MET A 390 -2.71 9.89 -6.09
N ILE A 391 -1.70 9.75 -5.25
CA ILE A 391 -1.43 10.63 -4.12
C ILE A 391 -1.20 12.07 -4.60
N GLU A 392 -0.40 12.29 -5.65
CA GLU A 392 -0.18 13.62 -6.22
C GLU A 392 -1.46 14.28 -6.73
N SER A 393 -2.37 13.49 -7.31
CA SER A 393 -3.68 13.98 -7.76
C SER A 393 -4.54 14.42 -6.57
N GLN A 394 -4.58 13.61 -5.51
CA GLN A 394 -5.31 13.93 -4.29
C GLN A 394 -4.71 15.14 -3.56
N VAL A 395 -3.39 15.20 -3.46
CA VAL A 395 -2.66 16.30 -2.81
C VAL A 395 -2.94 17.65 -3.48
N ARG A 396 -2.97 17.70 -4.81
CA ARG A 396 -3.34 18.92 -5.56
C ARG A 396 -4.78 19.34 -5.29
N TYR A 397 -5.70 18.37 -5.26
CA TYR A 397 -7.10 18.61 -4.95
C TYR A 397 -7.28 19.16 -3.53
N VAL A 398 -6.69 18.51 -2.53
CA VAL A 398 -6.73 18.96 -1.13
C VAL A 398 -6.06 20.33 -0.97
N GLY A 399 -4.93 20.57 -1.64
CA GLY A 399 -4.27 21.88 -1.65
C GLY A 399 -5.15 23.00 -2.18
N ALA A 400 -5.93 22.73 -3.23
CA ALA A 400 -6.90 23.70 -3.76
C ALA A 400 -8.02 24.01 -2.75
N LEU A 401 -8.55 23.00 -2.06
CA LEU A 401 -9.55 23.20 -1.01
C LEU A 401 -8.99 23.96 0.20
N ILE A 402 -7.76 23.68 0.59
CA ILE A 402 -7.09 24.43 1.68
C ILE A 402 -6.90 25.90 1.33
N LYS A 403 -6.61 26.24 0.06
CA LYS A 403 -6.55 27.65 -0.38
C LYS A 403 -7.90 28.37 -0.23
N ILE A 404 -8.99 27.67 -0.54
CA ILE A 404 -10.35 28.22 -0.35
C ILE A 404 -10.63 28.42 1.15
N LEU A 405 -10.32 27.44 1.99
CA LEU A 405 -10.47 27.56 3.45
C LEU A 405 -9.62 28.70 4.02
N ALA A 406 -8.41 28.87 3.54
CA ALA A 406 -7.51 29.94 4.00
C ALA A 406 -7.96 31.33 3.57
N SER A 407 -8.74 31.46 2.49
CA SER A 407 -9.28 32.75 2.02
C SER A 407 -10.51 33.23 2.81
N ASP A 408 -11.14 32.34 3.59
CA ASP A 408 -12.35 32.66 4.36
C ASP A 408 -12.27 31.97 5.75
N PRO A 409 -11.67 32.63 6.73
CA PRO A 409 -11.52 32.08 8.08
C PRO A 409 -12.87 31.75 8.73
N GLY A 410 -12.99 30.58 9.31
CA GLY A 410 -14.23 30.05 9.89
C GLY A 410 -15.10 29.26 8.93
N ARG A 411 -14.75 29.24 7.64
CA ARG A 411 -15.42 28.38 6.66
C ARG A 411 -15.10 26.91 6.88
N THR A 412 -16.09 26.07 6.65
CA THR A 412 -15.93 24.62 6.55
C THR A 412 -16.23 24.14 5.14
N VAL A 413 -15.61 23.05 4.75
CA VAL A 413 -15.86 22.35 3.48
C VAL A 413 -16.29 20.92 3.82
N ASP A 414 -17.51 20.58 3.50
CA ASP A 414 -18.06 19.23 3.66
C ASP A 414 -18.69 18.77 2.34
N VAL A 415 -18.48 17.51 1.98
CA VAL A 415 -19.06 16.96 0.74
C VAL A 415 -20.55 16.69 0.92
N ARG A 416 -21.35 17.07 -0.06
CA ARG A 416 -22.79 16.81 -0.05
C ARG A 416 -23.08 15.31 -0.11
N PRO A 417 -23.96 14.78 0.77
CA PRO A 417 -24.25 13.34 0.84
C PRO A 417 -24.79 12.76 -0.49
N ASP A 418 -25.64 13.51 -1.22
CA ASP A 418 -26.20 13.09 -2.50
C ASP A 418 -25.13 12.91 -3.59
N ILE A 419 -24.12 13.78 -3.61
CA ILE A 419 -22.99 13.74 -4.54
C ILE A 419 -22.10 12.53 -4.22
N GLU A 420 -21.76 12.36 -2.96
CA GLU A 420 -20.95 11.23 -2.48
C GLU A 420 -21.64 9.89 -2.78
N GLN A 421 -22.90 9.75 -2.47
CA GLN A 421 -23.69 8.55 -2.73
C GLN A 421 -23.77 8.24 -4.24
N SER A 422 -24.04 9.25 -5.06
CA SER A 422 -24.09 9.10 -6.52
C SER A 422 -22.75 8.65 -7.09
N TYR A 423 -21.65 9.22 -6.59
CA TYR A 423 -20.29 8.84 -6.96
C TYR A 423 -20.01 7.37 -6.62
N ASN A 424 -20.22 6.98 -5.36
CA ASN A 424 -19.93 5.61 -4.90
C ASN A 424 -20.83 4.56 -5.54
N THR A 425 -22.07 4.89 -5.89
CA THR A 425 -22.98 4.00 -6.64
C THR A 425 -22.41 3.70 -8.04
N ARG A 426 -21.92 4.71 -8.74
CA ARG A 426 -21.26 4.53 -10.07
C ARG A 426 -19.98 3.73 -9.94
N LEU A 427 -19.18 4.06 -8.94
CA LEU A 427 -17.91 3.38 -8.66
C LEU A 427 -18.09 1.89 -8.37
N SER A 428 -19.02 1.55 -7.47
CA SER A 428 -19.38 0.17 -7.10
C SER A 428 -19.88 -0.64 -8.29
N ARG A 429 -20.62 0.00 -9.22
CA ARG A 429 -21.08 -0.66 -10.45
C ARG A 429 -19.89 -1.04 -11.36
N ARG A 430 -18.87 -0.20 -11.46
CA ARG A 430 -17.65 -0.52 -12.21
C ARG A 430 -16.83 -1.61 -11.52
N LEU A 431 -16.66 -1.54 -10.19
CA LEU A 431 -15.91 -2.52 -9.42
C LEU A 431 -16.51 -3.92 -9.54
N ARG A 432 -17.84 -4.06 -9.53
CA ARG A 432 -18.52 -5.35 -9.75
C ARG A 432 -18.23 -5.97 -11.12
N ARG A 433 -17.84 -5.19 -12.11
CA ARG A 433 -17.47 -5.68 -13.45
C ARG A 433 -15.99 -5.99 -13.59
N SER A 434 -15.17 -5.52 -12.66
CA SER A 434 -13.72 -5.71 -12.68
C SER A 434 -13.31 -7.15 -12.37
N VAL A 435 -12.07 -7.48 -12.67
CA VAL A 435 -11.47 -8.78 -12.34
C VAL A 435 -11.43 -9.04 -10.82
N TRP A 436 -11.40 -7.99 -10.00
CA TRP A 436 -11.32 -8.10 -8.53
C TRP A 436 -12.59 -8.65 -7.88
N ALA A 437 -13.72 -8.62 -8.58
CA ALA A 437 -14.96 -9.24 -8.12
C ALA A 437 -15.01 -10.76 -8.32
N LEU A 438 -13.99 -11.37 -8.97
CA LEU A 438 -13.97 -12.79 -9.32
C LEU A 438 -13.33 -13.68 -8.25
N CYS A 439 -12.77 -13.12 -7.18
CA CYS A 439 -12.17 -13.90 -6.09
C CYS A 439 -12.20 -13.17 -4.75
N ALA A 440 -12.10 -13.91 -3.66
CA ALA A 440 -11.81 -13.34 -2.35
C ALA A 440 -10.33 -12.96 -2.24
N SER A 441 -10.07 -11.73 -1.87
CA SER A 441 -8.71 -11.20 -1.72
C SER A 441 -8.67 -10.13 -0.62
N TRP A 442 -7.49 -9.61 -0.30
CA TRP A 442 -7.34 -8.50 0.63
C TRP A 442 -7.94 -7.17 0.12
N TYR A 443 -8.39 -7.15 -1.13
CA TYR A 443 -9.14 -6.03 -1.71
C TYR A 443 -10.61 -6.01 -1.30
N THR A 444 -11.15 -7.18 -0.85
CA THR A 444 -12.58 -7.40 -0.63
C THR A 444 -12.91 -7.54 0.84
N THR A 445 -14.07 -7.02 1.24
CA THR A 445 -14.67 -7.30 2.55
C THR A 445 -15.32 -8.68 2.55
N SER A 446 -15.75 -9.14 3.73
CA SER A 446 -16.54 -10.39 3.88
C SER A 446 -17.86 -10.36 3.10
N SER A 447 -18.44 -9.18 2.86
CA SER A 447 -19.65 -8.99 2.05
C SER A 447 -19.38 -8.98 0.54
N GLY A 448 -18.11 -9.10 0.09
CA GLY A 448 -17.71 -9.03 -1.31
C GLY A 448 -17.58 -7.61 -1.88
N ALA A 449 -17.72 -6.59 -1.05
CA ALA A 449 -17.46 -5.21 -1.46
C ALA A 449 -15.94 -4.97 -1.66
N ILE A 450 -15.60 -4.02 -2.53
CA ILE A 450 -14.19 -3.70 -2.88
C ILE A 450 -13.89 -2.24 -2.48
N PRO A 451 -13.61 -1.95 -1.21
CA PRO A 451 -13.40 -0.58 -0.75
C PRO A 451 -12.00 -0.05 -1.05
N THR A 452 -11.08 -0.86 -1.52
CA THR A 452 -9.67 -0.47 -1.67
C THR A 452 -9.33 0.06 -3.06
N ASN A 453 -9.78 -0.59 -4.14
CA ASN A 453 -9.26 -0.38 -5.49
C ASN A 453 -10.00 0.69 -6.28
N TRP A 454 -9.24 1.43 -7.10
CA TRP A 454 -9.76 2.33 -8.13
C TRP A 454 -10.06 1.55 -9.43
N PRO A 455 -11.30 1.59 -9.96
CA PRO A 455 -11.68 0.83 -11.15
C PRO A 455 -11.41 1.61 -12.44
N GLY A 456 -10.18 1.92 -12.74
CA GLY A 456 -9.86 2.62 -13.99
C GLY A 456 -8.40 3.01 -14.12
N PRO A 457 -8.02 3.62 -15.24
CA PRO A 457 -6.71 4.19 -15.41
C PRO A 457 -6.50 5.38 -14.47
N THR A 458 -5.24 5.64 -14.09
CA THR A 458 -4.95 6.67 -13.09
C THR A 458 -5.17 8.07 -13.62
N PHE A 459 -5.01 8.30 -14.93
CA PHE A 459 -5.29 9.61 -15.55
C PHE A 459 -6.78 10.00 -15.43
N ALA A 460 -7.70 9.03 -15.40
CA ALA A 460 -9.11 9.33 -15.24
C ALA A 460 -9.42 9.88 -13.83
N ASN A 461 -8.75 9.35 -12.79
CA ASN A 461 -8.85 9.93 -11.46
C ASN A 461 -8.25 11.34 -11.42
N HIS A 462 -7.09 11.53 -12.04
CA HIS A 462 -6.42 12.82 -12.13
C HIS A 462 -7.29 13.88 -12.84
N ALA A 463 -7.92 13.52 -13.97
CA ALA A 463 -8.82 14.42 -14.68
C ALA A 463 -10.04 14.83 -13.83
N VAL A 464 -10.63 13.85 -13.12
CA VAL A 464 -11.75 14.10 -12.21
C VAL A 464 -11.34 15.03 -11.07
N THR A 465 -10.20 14.82 -10.43
CA THR A 465 -9.71 15.70 -9.35
C THR A 465 -9.41 17.13 -9.84
N ILE A 466 -8.92 17.32 -11.06
CA ILE A 466 -8.71 18.65 -11.65
C ILE A 466 -10.03 19.34 -11.96
N ILE A 467 -10.97 18.65 -12.61
CA ILE A 467 -12.26 19.24 -13.01
C ILE A 467 -13.03 19.72 -11.77
N TYR A 468 -13.02 18.93 -10.71
CA TYR A 468 -13.77 19.25 -9.49
C TYR A 468 -13.03 20.17 -8.51
N SER A 469 -11.72 20.38 -8.65
CA SER A 469 -10.99 21.36 -7.82
C SER A 469 -11.41 22.83 -8.10
N GLY A 470 -12.03 23.10 -9.25
CA GLY A 470 -12.58 24.42 -9.60
C GLY A 470 -14.09 24.59 -9.33
N THR A 471 -14.80 23.54 -8.92
CA THR A 471 -16.25 23.60 -8.72
C THR A 471 -16.62 23.29 -7.28
N LEU A 472 -17.04 24.32 -6.53
CA LEU A 472 -17.58 24.17 -5.16
C LEU A 472 -18.96 23.48 -5.12
N ASN A 473 -19.54 23.10 -6.27
CA ASN A 473 -20.88 22.52 -6.35
C ASN A 473 -21.04 21.15 -5.64
N ALA A 474 -19.93 20.51 -5.28
CA ALA A 474 -19.96 19.26 -4.55
C ALA A 474 -19.92 19.45 -3.02
N PHE A 475 -19.78 20.67 -2.54
CA PHE A 475 -19.62 20.99 -1.12
C PHE A 475 -20.73 21.89 -0.60
N SER A 476 -21.02 21.75 0.66
CA SER A 476 -21.94 22.58 1.44
C SER A 476 -21.15 23.48 2.40
#